data_6958f3f986c10083ff4a0645384e80d1
#
_entry.id   6958f3f986c10083ff4a0645384e80d1
#
_cell.length_a   1.000
_cell.length_b   1.000
_cell.length_c   1.000
_cell.angle_alpha   90.00
_cell.angle_beta   90.00
_cell.angle_gamma   90.00
#
_symmetry.space_group_name_H-M   'P 1'
#
loop_
_entity.id
_entity.type
_entity.pdbx_description
1 polymer ?
#
loop_
_entity_poly.entity_id
_entity_poly.type
_entity_poly.pdbx_seq_one_letter_code
_entity_poly.pdbx_strand_id
1 'polypeptide(L)'
;PSHTKLEEPFKVNDIYIVQAGTGTDEIGRFDIMVDTDLNAIDTFTWQMVPIDDAHCPRDEEVEDFIQRYRSATSQKYDRIITRLSCELTHPKRNQETSLGDLIADILRDSFGIDLMLMGSGAIRSYALGPVVHYADLVECLPYDDAVYMLKVTGTQLERMIRHILRDEAFQGEHTEFYQFSHGTHIVWSRSEQAFRTLTLDGEALYDERLYTVAVQKYHYNNLKPFLDITLEEVEKNGKIRVLSTSARDVVEEYLTVNQHLSREVEGRLVVED
;
A
#
# COMPACT_ATOMS: atom_id res chain seq x y z
N PRO A 1 0.50 9.49 12.45
CA PRO A 1 1.06 10.82 12.78
C PRO A 1 1.92 11.39 11.66
N SER A 2 2.52 10.55 10.81
CA SER A 2 3.44 11.01 9.76
C SER A 2 2.78 11.73 8.57
N HIS A 3 1.47 11.66 8.42
CA HIS A 3 0.74 12.28 7.30
C HIS A 3 -0.14 13.46 7.72
N THR A 4 -0.15 13.78 9.01
CA THR A 4 -0.94 14.91 9.52
C THR A 4 -0.27 16.23 9.13
N LYS A 5 -1.03 17.16 8.57
CA LYS A 5 -0.63 18.53 8.34
C LYS A 5 -1.44 19.42 9.29
N LEU A 6 -0.77 20.25 10.07
CA LEU A 6 -1.39 21.20 10.99
C LEU A 6 -1.06 22.61 10.54
N GLU A 7 -2.05 23.30 10.00
CA GLU A 7 -1.92 24.71 9.60
C GLU A 7 -1.70 25.61 10.81
N GLU A 8 -2.23 25.20 11.98
CA GLU A 8 -2.04 25.87 13.26
C GLU A 8 -1.58 24.86 14.32
N PRO A 9 -0.76 25.29 15.30
CA PRO A 9 -0.36 24.44 16.42
C PRO A 9 -1.57 23.95 17.22
N PHE A 10 -1.62 22.65 17.47
CA PHE A 10 -2.61 22.05 18.35
C PHE A 10 -2.08 21.99 19.78
N LYS A 11 -2.85 22.44 20.78
CA LYS A 11 -2.40 22.49 22.17
C LYS A 11 -3.10 21.44 23.04
N VAL A 12 -2.32 20.62 23.74
CA VAL A 12 -2.80 19.63 24.71
C VAL A 12 -2.01 19.77 25.99
N ASN A 13 -2.68 20.01 27.13
CA ASN A 13 -2.04 20.12 28.44
C ASN A 13 -0.81 21.06 28.44
N ASP A 14 -0.95 22.24 27.86
CA ASP A 14 0.10 23.26 27.70
C ASP A 14 1.27 22.86 26.80
N ILE A 15 1.21 21.74 26.08
CA ILE A 15 2.18 21.31 25.09
C ILE A 15 1.65 21.64 23.70
N TYR A 16 2.46 22.36 22.90
CA TYR A 16 2.14 22.61 21.50
C TYR A 16 2.59 21.43 20.63
N ILE A 17 1.68 20.97 19.80
CA ILE A 17 1.90 19.91 18.81
C ILE A 17 1.85 20.55 17.44
N VAL A 18 2.91 20.35 16.65
CA VAL A 18 3.05 20.83 15.27
C VAL A 18 3.44 19.68 14.36
N GLN A 19 2.99 19.72 13.11
CA GLN A 19 3.27 18.69 12.12
C GLN A 19 3.16 19.26 10.71
N ALA A 20 4.19 19.09 9.90
CA ALA A 20 4.29 19.66 8.56
C ALA A 20 3.76 18.74 7.43
N GLY A 21 3.12 17.62 7.76
CA GLY A 21 2.65 16.67 6.75
C GLY A 21 3.73 15.68 6.31
N THR A 22 3.73 15.35 5.04
CA THR A 22 4.64 14.36 4.42
C THR A 22 5.08 14.86 3.03
N GLY A 23 6.03 14.17 2.40
CA GLY A 23 6.43 14.43 1.03
C GLY A 23 7.56 15.45 0.86
N THR A 24 8.00 16.11 1.95
CA THR A 24 9.02 17.18 1.91
C THR A 24 8.62 18.42 1.09
N ASP A 25 7.32 18.66 0.95
CA ASP A 25 6.80 19.80 0.17
C ASP A 25 6.88 21.11 0.96
N GLU A 26 6.89 21.02 2.29
CA GLU A 26 6.88 22.16 3.21
C GLU A 26 7.76 21.90 4.45
N ILE A 27 8.26 22.98 5.02
CA ILE A 27 8.94 22.99 6.33
C ILE A 27 8.04 23.73 7.34
N GLY A 28 7.74 23.07 8.47
CA GLY A 28 7.10 23.73 9.58
C GLY A 28 8.12 24.59 10.36
N ARG A 29 7.96 25.91 10.35
CA ARG A 29 8.80 26.85 11.09
C ARG A 29 8.07 27.31 12.35
N PHE A 30 8.70 27.05 13.52
CA PHE A 30 8.17 27.40 14.81
C PHE A 30 9.18 28.33 15.53
N ASP A 31 8.93 29.63 15.44
CA ASP A 31 9.75 30.64 16.12
C ASP A 31 9.15 30.88 17.52
N ILE A 32 9.92 30.69 18.58
CA ILE A 32 9.46 30.81 19.97
C ILE A 32 10.31 31.81 20.74
N MET A 33 9.66 32.57 21.61
CA MET A 33 10.29 33.38 22.64
C MET A 33 10.04 32.71 23.99
N VAL A 34 11.09 32.49 24.73
CA VAL A 34 11.05 31.79 26.02
C VAL A 34 11.29 32.77 27.13
N ASP A 35 10.38 32.82 28.11
CA ASP A 35 10.63 33.46 29.41
C ASP A 35 11.51 32.51 30.25
N THR A 36 12.78 32.93 30.49
CA THR A 36 13.73 32.11 31.24
C THR A 36 13.50 32.10 32.73
N ASP A 37 12.78 33.07 33.26
CA ASP A 37 12.47 33.16 34.69
C ASP A 37 11.31 32.23 35.04
N LEU A 38 10.31 32.16 34.15
CA LEU A 38 9.16 31.30 34.32
C LEU A 38 9.35 29.92 33.65
N ASN A 39 10.42 29.75 32.89
CA ASN A 39 10.69 28.55 32.08
C ASN A 39 9.49 28.14 31.22
N ALA A 40 8.89 29.11 30.53
CA ALA A 40 7.67 28.96 29.74
C ALA A 40 7.81 29.68 28.39
N ILE A 41 7.02 29.26 27.40
CA ILE A 41 6.90 29.96 26.13
C ILE A 41 6.07 31.23 26.36
N ASP A 42 6.66 32.39 26.12
CA ASP A 42 6.01 33.69 26.21
C ASP A 42 5.18 33.97 24.96
N THR A 43 5.83 33.91 23.78
CA THR A 43 5.18 34.09 22.50
C THR A 43 5.71 33.09 21.48
N PHE A 44 4.93 32.82 20.43
CA PHE A 44 5.39 32.03 19.29
C PHE A 44 4.70 32.46 18.00
N THR A 45 5.34 32.10 16.88
CA THR A 45 4.73 32.08 15.56
C THR A 45 4.95 30.72 14.92
N TRP A 46 3.95 30.25 14.20
CA TRP A 46 3.99 29.03 13.40
C TRP A 46 3.69 29.38 11.95
N GLN A 47 4.45 28.82 11.03
CA GLN A 47 4.17 28.95 9.60
C GLN A 47 4.67 27.73 8.82
N MET A 48 3.93 27.37 7.79
CA MET A 48 4.34 26.40 6.77
C MET A 48 5.10 27.16 5.69
N VAL A 49 6.34 26.76 5.45
CA VAL A 49 7.21 27.37 4.41
C VAL A 49 7.32 26.37 3.26
N PRO A 50 6.84 26.70 2.05
CA PRO A 50 6.99 25.85 0.89
C PRO A 50 8.46 25.60 0.54
N ILE A 51 8.78 24.38 0.12
CA ILE A 51 10.09 24.01 -0.41
C ILE A 51 10.02 24.16 -1.93
N ASP A 52 10.31 25.35 -2.42
CA ASP A 52 10.34 25.69 -3.84
C ASP A 52 11.49 26.65 -4.17
N ASP A 53 11.73 26.88 -5.45
CA ASP A 53 12.83 27.76 -5.93
C ASP A 53 12.69 29.22 -5.44
N ALA A 54 11.50 29.66 -5.01
CA ALA A 54 11.28 31.01 -4.50
C ALA A 54 11.68 31.17 -3.03
N HIS A 55 11.52 30.10 -2.23
CA HIS A 55 11.76 30.10 -0.78
C HIS A 55 13.07 29.43 -0.40
N CYS A 56 13.51 28.47 -1.22
CA CYS A 56 14.71 27.67 -0.96
C CYS A 56 15.69 27.83 -2.13
N PRO A 57 16.66 28.75 -2.08
CA PRO A 57 17.66 28.88 -3.13
C PRO A 57 18.45 27.57 -3.28
N ARG A 58 18.77 27.25 -4.53
CA ARG A 58 19.54 26.04 -4.84
C ARG A 58 20.93 26.08 -4.22
N ASP A 59 21.34 24.96 -3.69
CA ASP A 59 22.70 24.75 -3.18
C ASP A 59 23.48 23.91 -4.20
N GLU A 60 24.40 24.56 -4.91
CA GLU A 60 25.16 23.94 -6.00
C GLU A 60 25.99 22.72 -5.52
N GLU A 61 26.52 22.77 -4.31
CA GLU A 61 27.33 21.66 -3.74
C GLU A 61 26.45 20.43 -3.49
N VAL A 62 25.25 20.64 -2.95
CA VAL A 62 24.26 19.57 -2.72
C VAL A 62 23.74 19.04 -4.05
N GLU A 63 23.47 19.90 -5.04
CA GLU A 63 23.05 19.46 -6.37
C GLU A 63 24.12 18.61 -7.06
N ASP A 64 25.37 19.04 -7.03
CA ASP A 64 26.50 18.28 -7.58
C ASP A 64 26.68 16.94 -6.88
N PHE A 65 26.49 16.90 -5.57
CA PHE A 65 26.51 15.66 -4.81
C PHE A 65 25.40 14.70 -5.26
N ILE A 66 24.16 15.17 -5.36
CA ILE A 66 23.01 14.39 -5.84
C ILE A 66 23.26 13.91 -7.27
N GLN A 67 23.77 14.78 -8.15
CA GLN A 67 24.00 14.44 -9.56
C GLN A 67 25.06 13.35 -9.74
N ARG A 68 26.09 13.31 -8.89
CA ARG A 68 27.09 12.22 -8.89
C ARG A 68 26.45 10.85 -8.60
N TYR A 69 25.55 10.78 -7.62
CA TYR A 69 24.82 9.54 -7.32
C TYR A 69 23.83 9.17 -8.40
N ARG A 70 23.08 10.13 -8.93
CA ARG A 70 22.18 9.91 -10.06
C ARG A 70 22.93 9.30 -11.25
N SER A 71 24.04 9.92 -11.64
CA SER A 71 24.84 9.44 -12.77
C SER A 71 25.39 8.02 -12.56
N ALA A 72 25.79 7.70 -11.32
CA ALA A 72 26.26 6.35 -10.98
C ALA A 72 25.16 5.27 -10.99
N THR A 73 23.91 5.66 -10.78
CA THR A 73 22.79 4.73 -10.66
C THR A 73 21.85 4.74 -11.86
N SER A 74 21.95 5.73 -12.75
CA SER A 74 21.04 5.95 -13.89
C SER A 74 20.89 4.72 -14.77
N GLN A 75 21.97 4.03 -15.09
CA GLN A 75 21.93 2.82 -15.93
C GLN A 75 20.98 1.75 -15.36
N LYS A 76 20.89 1.65 -14.06
CA LYS A 76 19.99 0.70 -13.39
C LYS A 76 18.55 1.23 -13.32
N TYR A 77 18.38 2.47 -12.86
CA TYR A 77 17.08 3.02 -12.51
C TYR A 77 16.32 3.59 -13.71
N ASP A 78 17.02 4.14 -14.71
CA ASP A 78 16.38 4.73 -15.90
C ASP A 78 16.08 3.69 -17.00
N ARG A 79 16.40 2.42 -16.78
CA ARG A 79 16.06 1.37 -17.75
C ARG A 79 14.55 1.15 -17.82
N ILE A 80 14.04 1.09 -19.03
CA ILE A 80 12.63 0.73 -19.27
C ILE A 80 12.49 -0.77 -19.02
N ILE A 81 11.53 -1.15 -18.17
CA ILE A 81 11.20 -2.54 -17.88
C ILE A 81 10.00 -3.03 -18.68
N THR A 82 9.00 -2.16 -18.92
CA THR A 82 7.84 -2.51 -19.73
C THR A 82 7.17 -1.28 -20.33
N ARG A 83 6.27 -1.52 -21.29
CA ARG A 83 5.31 -0.56 -21.81
C ARG A 83 3.92 -1.13 -21.61
N LEU A 84 3.10 -0.43 -20.82
CA LEU A 84 1.69 -0.73 -20.63
C LEU A 84 0.86 -0.13 -21.76
N SER A 85 -0.31 -0.68 -22.05
CA SER A 85 -1.22 -0.15 -23.06
C SER A 85 -1.83 1.22 -22.65
N CYS A 86 -1.94 1.44 -21.34
CA CYS A 86 -2.41 2.69 -20.74
C CYS A 86 -1.75 2.89 -19.38
N GLU A 87 -1.91 4.06 -18.82
CA GLU A 87 -1.58 4.33 -17.42
C GLU A 87 -2.56 3.57 -16.50
N LEU A 88 -2.04 2.90 -15.48
CA LEU A 88 -2.84 2.23 -14.46
C LEU A 88 -2.77 3.04 -13.16
N THR A 89 -3.88 3.13 -12.43
CA THR A 89 -4.00 4.04 -11.30
C THR A 89 -4.34 3.34 -9.99
N HIS A 90 -3.90 3.95 -8.88
CA HIS A 90 -4.21 3.56 -7.51
C HIS A 90 -4.60 4.79 -6.66
N PRO A 91 -5.77 5.42 -6.95
CA PRO A 91 -6.14 6.70 -6.35
C PRO A 91 -6.54 6.61 -4.89
N LYS A 92 -7.02 5.46 -4.44
CA LYS A 92 -7.46 5.21 -3.06
C LYS A 92 -7.14 3.79 -2.63
N ARG A 93 -6.85 3.62 -1.34
CA ARG A 93 -6.50 2.32 -0.76
C ARG A 93 -7.69 1.39 -0.53
N ASN A 94 -8.86 1.95 -0.22
CA ASN A 94 -10.05 1.22 0.23
C ASN A 94 -11.06 0.94 -0.89
N GLN A 95 -10.55 0.75 -2.09
CA GLN A 95 -11.34 0.35 -3.26
C GLN A 95 -10.47 -0.48 -4.20
N GLU A 96 -11.11 -1.24 -5.10
CA GLU A 96 -10.45 -1.90 -6.22
C GLU A 96 -9.81 -0.88 -7.16
N THR A 97 -8.63 -1.17 -7.68
CA THR A 97 -7.88 -0.26 -8.55
C THR A 97 -7.15 -1.03 -9.65
N SER A 98 -7.05 -0.44 -10.84
CA SER A 98 -6.42 -1.10 -11.99
C SER A 98 -4.94 -1.45 -11.76
N LEU A 99 -4.21 -0.61 -11.02
CA LEU A 99 -2.81 -0.90 -10.66
C LEU A 99 -2.73 -1.99 -9.59
N GLY A 100 -3.65 -1.96 -8.61
CA GLY A 100 -3.74 -2.99 -7.59
C GLY A 100 -4.07 -4.37 -8.18
N ASP A 101 -5.00 -4.40 -9.12
CA ASP A 101 -5.37 -5.62 -9.84
C ASP A 101 -4.20 -6.19 -10.63
N LEU A 102 -3.45 -5.34 -11.37
CA LEU A 102 -2.28 -5.81 -12.10
C LEU A 102 -1.26 -6.47 -11.17
N ILE A 103 -0.92 -5.83 -10.05
CA ILE A 103 0.11 -6.34 -9.14
C ILE A 103 -0.36 -7.63 -8.44
N ALA A 104 -1.61 -7.67 -7.99
CA ALA A 104 -2.18 -8.87 -7.36
C ALA A 104 -2.24 -10.05 -8.34
N ASP A 105 -2.62 -9.80 -9.60
CA ASP A 105 -2.67 -10.82 -10.65
C ASP A 105 -1.30 -11.39 -10.98
N ILE A 106 -0.31 -10.51 -11.15
CA ILE A 106 1.07 -10.94 -11.43
C ILE A 106 1.56 -11.90 -10.34
N LEU A 107 1.34 -11.55 -9.07
CA LEU A 107 1.79 -12.39 -7.96
C LEU A 107 1.00 -13.70 -7.88
N ARG A 108 -0.33 -13.68 -8.11
CA ARG A 108 -1.15 -14.89 -8.17
C ARG A 108 -0.65 -15.84 -9.25
N ASP A 109 -0.49 -15.33 -10.46
CA ASP A 109 -0.14 -16.13 -11.64
C ASP A 109 1.28 -16.67 -11.55
N SER A 110 2.23 -15.86 -11.08
CA SER A 110 3.63 -16.26 -10.92
C SER A 110 3.79 -17.39 -9.91
N PHE A 111 2.93 -17.47 -8.90
CA PHE A 111 3.01 -18.49 -7.86
C PHE A 111 2.02 -19.65 -8.03
N GLY A 112 1.04 -19.53 -8.92
CA GLY A 112 0.01 -20.56 -9.15
C GLY A 112 -0.82 -20.84 -7.89
N ILE A 113 -1.26 -19.80 -7.20
CA ILE A 113 -2.07 -19.86 -5.98
C ILE A 113 -3.54 -19.50 -6.26
N ASP A 114 -4.43 -19.85 -5.32
CA ASP A 114 -5.85 -19.56 -5.50
C ASP A 114 -6.17 -18.08 -5.35
N LEU A 115 -5.50 -17.36 -4.42
CA LEU A 115 -5.77 -15.95 -4.13
C LEU A 115 -4.52 -15.22 -3.66
N MET A 116 -4.25 -14.05 -4.22
CA MET A 116 -3.33 -13.05 -3.66
C MET A 116 -4.12 -11.94 -2.97
N LEU A 117 -3.83 -11.69 -1.70
CA LEU A 117 -4.27 -10.53 -0.94
C LEU A 117 -3.10 -9.53 -0.91
N MET A 118 -3.08 -8.63 -1.88
CA MET A 118 -2.06 -7.59 -1.96
C MET A 118 -2.44 -6.42 -1.07
N GLY A 119 -1.60 -6.11 -0.08
CA GLY A 119 -1.84 -4.96 0.78
C GLY A 119 -1.89 -3.67 -0.01
N SER A 120 -3.02 -3.01 -0.02
CA SER A 120 -3.27 -1.79 -0.79
C SER A 120 -2.32 -0.66 -0.39
N GLY A 121 -1.97 -0.58 0.89
CA GLY A 121 -1.02 0.38 1.44
C GLY A 121 0.45 0.16 1.00
N ALA A 122 0.79 -1.00 0.44
CA ALA A 122 2.12 -1.27 -0.09
C ALA A 122 2.35 -0.66 -1.48
N ILE A 123 1.28 -0.32 -2.20
CA ILE A 123 1.31 0.40 -3.47
C ILE A 123 1.38 1.89 -3.16
N ARG A 124 2.52 2.54 -3.47
CA ARG A 124 2.81 3.91 -3.02
C ARG A 124 2.65 4.96 -4.10
N SER A 125 2.60 4.58 -5.36
CA SER A 125 2.37 5.49 -6.48
C SER A 125 0.89 5.62 -6.79
N TYR A 126 0.47 6.83 -7.15
CA TYR A 126 -0.88 7.10 -7.65
C TYR A 126 -1.14 6.42 -8.99
N ALA A 127 -0.11 6.35 -9.84
CA ALA A 127 -0.19 5.79 -11.18
C ALA A 127 1.12 5.11 -11.58
N LEU A 128 1.05 4.21 -12.57
CA LEU A 128 2.18 3.56 -13.20
C LEU A 128 1.97 3.45 -14.71
N GLY A 129 2.98 3.81 -15.51
CA GLY A 129 2.97 3.70 -16.96
C GLY A 129 2.53 4.98 -17.69
N PRO A 130 2.28 4.95 -19.03
CA PRO A 130 2.40 3.75 -19.89
C PRO A 130 3.83 3.25 -20.14
N VAL A 131 4.87 4.12 -20.03
CA VAL A 131 6.28 3.70 -20.05
C VAL A 131 6.72 3.53 -18.61
N VAL A 132 7.22 2.36 -18.25
CA VAL A 132 7.62 2.03 -16.88
C VAL A 132 9.13 1.84 -16.83
N HIS A 133 9.80 2.70 -16.07
CA HIS A 133 11.21 2.53 -15.73
C HIS A 133 11.34 1.72 -14.43
N TYR A 134 12.52 1.19 -14.20
CA TYR A 134 12.77 0.49 -12.94
C TYR A 134 12.59 1.40 -11.71
N ALA A 135 12.95 2.68 -11.84
CA ALA A 135 12.71 3.68 -10.80
C ALA A 135 11.23 3.78 -10.42
N ASP A 136 10.34 3.82 -11.42
CA ASP A 136 8.89 3.93 -11.21
C ASP A 136 8.35 2.71 -10.44
N LEU A 137 8.86 1.51 -10.75
CA LEU A 137 8.48 0.31 -10.01
C LEU A 137 9.00 0.33 -8.56
N VAL A 138 10.23 0.81 -8.35
CA VAL A 138 10.80 0.94 -6.99
C VAL A 138 10.02 1.96 -6.17
N GLU A 139 9.57 3.05 -6.77
CA GLU A 139 8.71 4.05 -6.14
C GLU A 139 7.31 3.49 -5.85
N CYS A 140 6.77 2.74 -6.79
CA CYS A 140 5.46 2.10 -6.66
C CYS A 140 5.45 1.04 -5.55
N LEU A 141 6.48 0.20 -5.46
CA LEU A 141 6.63 -0.88 -4.48
C LEU A 141 7.93 -0.72 -3.68
N PRO A 142 8.06 0.32 -2.84
CA PRO A 142 9.30 0.59 -2.10
C PRO A 142 9.58 -0.44 -1.00
N TYR A 143 8.53 -1.06 -0.46
CA TYR A 143 8.66 -2.12 0.52
C TYR A 143 8.87 -3.44 -0.22
N ASP A 144 10.11 -3.88 -0.28
CA ASP A 144 10.48 -5.13 -0.93
C ASP A 144 10.24 -6.33 -0.01
N ASP A 145 8.96 -6.59 0.23
CA ASP A 145 8.51 -7.62 1.17
C ASP A 145 8.51 -9.02 0.54
N ALA A 146 8.89 -10.00 1.37
CA ALA A 146 8.69 -11.41 1.04
C ALA A 146 7.20 -11.76 0.94
N VAL A 147 6.87 -12.74 0.10
CA VAL A 147 5.51 -13.26 -0.09
C VAL A 147 5.38 -14.62 0.59
N TYR A 148 4.40 -14.75 1.45
CA TYR A 148 4.09 -15.96 2.21
C TYR A 148 2.80 -16.59 1.72
N MET A 149 2.84 -17.91 1.47
CA MET A 149 1.65 -18.70 1.16
C MET A 149 1.14 -19.38 2.41
N LEU A 150 -0.13 -19.18 2.67
CA LEU A 150 -0.93 -19.79 3.72
C LEU A 150 -1.90 -20.80 3.13
N LYS A 151 -2.30 -21.81 3.91
CA LYS A 151 -3.45 -22.65 3.59
C LYS A 151 -4.57 -22.33 4.58
N VAL A 152 -5.72 -21.98 4.06
CA VAL A 152 -6.90 -21.64 4.86
C VAL A 152 -8.12 -22.39 4.36
N THR A 153 -9.03 -22.77 5.25
CA THR A 153 -10.32 -23.36 4.84
C THR A 153 -11.23 -22.28 4.27
N GLY A 154 -12.29 -22.68 3.54
CA GLY A 154 -13.27 -21.72 3.02
C GLY A 154 -13.91 -20.89 4.13
N THR A 155 -14.25 -21.50 5.26
CA THR A 155 -14.75 -20.79 6.44
C THR A 155 -13.77 -19.78 6.98
N GLN A 156 -12.47 -20.11 7.03
CA GLN A 156 -11.43 -19.18 7.45
C GLN A 156 -11.25 -18.05 6.46
N LEU A 157 -11.25 -18.35 5.16
CA LEU A 157 -11.13 -17.35 4.09
C LEU A 157 -12.31 -16.38 4.11
N GLU A 158 -13.54 -16.86 4.27
CA GLU A 158 -14.71 -16.00 4.43
C GLU A 158 -14.55 -15.06 5.63
N ARG A 159 -14.11 -15.59 6.79
CA ARG A 159 -13.87 -14.78 8.00
C ARG A 159 -12.79 -13.71 7.75
N MET A 160 -11.69 -14.06 7.07
CA MET A 160 -10.63 -13.13 6.70
C MET A 160 -11.18 -11.99 5.84
N ILE A 161 -11.93 -12.30 4.78
CA ILE A 161 -12.50 -11.30 3.87
C ILE A 161 -13.54 -10.44 4.61
N ARG A 162 -14.39 -11.03 5.45
CA ARG A 162 -15.33 -10.29 6.31
C ARG A 162 -14.60 -9.30 7.23
N HIS A 163 -13.48 -9.70 7.79
CA HIS A 163 -12.67 -8.81 8.63
C HIS A 163 -12.05 -7.65 7.84
N ILE A 164 -11.59 -7.91 6.61
CA ILE A 164 -11.09 -6.87 5.69
C ILE A 164 -12.19 -5.83 5.40
N LEU A 165 -13.46 -6.27 5.24
CA LEU A 165 -14.60 -5.44 4.85
C LEU A 165 -15.40 -4.86 6.02
N ARG A 166 -14.87 -4.90 7.24
CA ARG A 166 -15.48 -4.28 8.40
C ARG A 166 -15.57 -2.76 8.25
N ASP A 167 -16.51 -2.12 8.93
CA ASP A 167 -16.80 -0.69 8.77
C ASP A 167 -15.58 0.22 8.96
N GLU A 168 -14.69 -0.13 9.89
CA GLU A 168 -13.47 0.64 10.16
C GLU A 168 -12.52 0.68 8.94
N ALA A 169 -12.56 -0.31 8.06
CA ALA A 169 -11.73 -0.34 6.85
C ALA A 169 -12.12 0.75 5.84
N PHE A 170 -13.33 1.28 5.94
CA PHE A 170 -13.84 2.35 5.08
C PHE A 170 -13.77 3.73 5.73
N GLN A 171 -13.31 3.80 6.99
CA GLN A 171 -13.19 5.04 7.76
C GLN A 171 -11.73 5.51 7.78
N GLY A 172 -11.49 6.65 7.11
CA GLY A 172 -10.17 7.27 7.07
C GLY A 172 -9.24 6.73 5.97
N GLU A 173 -8.06 7.32 5.90
CA GLU A 173 -7.10 7.06 4.80
C GLU A 173 -6.03 6.01 5.13
N HIS A 174 -5.98 5.51 6.37
CA HIS A 174 -4.86 4.70 6.89
C HIS A 174 -5.26 3.32 7.38
N THR A 175 -6.45 2.84 7.04
CA THR A 175 -6.88 1.48 7.35
C THR A 175 -6.19 0.48 6.41
N GLU A 176 -5.89 -0.71 6.94
CA GLU A 176 -5.39 -1.80 6.10
C GLU A 176 -6.52 -2.32 5.20
N PHE A 177 -6.25 -2.32 3.91
CA PHE A 177 -7.14 -2.79 2.86
C PHE A 177 -6.35 -3.61 1.86
N TYR A 178 -7.02 -4.39 1.04
CA TYR A 178 -6.37 -5.32 0.11
C TYR A 178 -6.92 -5.19 -1.30
N GLN A 179 -6.02 -5.35 -2.26
CA GLN A 179 -6.36 -5.61 -3.64
C GLN A 179 -6.43 -7.13 -3.83
N PHE A 180 -7.50 -7.59 -4.42
CA PHE A 180 -7.76 -9.00 -4.64
C PHE A 180 -7.31 -9.38 -6.06
N SER A 181 -6.63 -10.53 -6.21
CA SER A 181 -6.27 -11.04 -7.53
C SER A 181 -7.51 -11.47 -8.33
N HIS A 182 -7.35 -11.61 -9.64
CA HIS A 182 -8.43 -12.08 -10.54
C HIS A 182 -9.07 -13.38 -10.05
N GLY A 183 -10.23 -13.70 -10.59
CA GLY A 183 -11.06 -14.84 -10.14
C GLY A 183 -11.87 -14.55 -8.89
N THR A 184 -11.55 -13.50 -8.12
CA THR A 184 -12.32 -13.10 -6.94
C THR A 184 -13.53 -12.26 -7.38
N HIS A 185 -14.69 -12.55 -6.82
CA HIS A 185 -15.88 -11.70 -6.97
C HIS A 185 -16.62 -11.63 -5.63
N ILE A 186 -16.65 -10.43 -5.07
CA ILE A 186 -17.21 -10.12 -3.76
C ILE A 186 -18.27 -9.02 -3.92
N VAL A 187 -19.49 -9.31 -3.49
CA VAL A 187 -20.53 -8.28 -3.28
C VAL A 187 -20.84 -8.25 -1.79
N TRP A 188 -20.48 -7.16 -1.15
CA TRP A 188 -20.61 -6.96 0.29
C TRP A 188 -21.69 -5.92 0.60
N SER A 189 -22.68 -6.27 1.39
CA SER A 189 -23.67 -5.33 1.92
C SER A 189 -23.21 -4.80 3.27
N ARG A 190 -22.95 -3.48 3.35
CA ARG A 190 -22.57 -2.83 4.61
C ARG A 190 -23.72 -2.76 5.60
N SER A 191 -24.92 -2.50 5.11
CA SER A 191 -26.09 -2.42 5.99
C SER A 191 -26.46 -3.77 6.62
N GLU A 192 -26.24 -4.88 5.89
CA GLU A 192 -26.52 -6.24 6.38
C GLU A 192 -25.29 -6.91 7.03
N GLN A 193 -24.08 -6.34 6.87
CA GLN A 193 -22.80 -6.94 7.27
C GLN A 193 -22.62 -8.37 6.75
N ALA A 194 -23.03 -8.58 5.49
CA ALA A 194 -23.11 -9.90 4.87
C ALA A 194 -22.67 -9.89 3.41
N PHE A 195 -22.16 -11.03 2.95
CA PHE A 195 -21.88 -11.26 1.55
C PHE A 195 -23.21 -11.54 0.81
N ARG A 196 -23.48 -10.78 -0.24
CA ARG A 196 -24.46 -11.18 -1.26
C ARG A 196 -23.84 -12.15 -2.24
N THR A 197 -22.54 -11.98 -2.52
CA THR A 197 -21.76 -12.89 -3.34
C THR A 197 -20.35 -12.97 -2.77
N LEU A 198 -19.82 -14.19 -2.71
CA LEU A 198 -18.40 -14.46 -2.43
C LEU A 198 -18.00 -15.70 -3.22
N THR A 199 -17.30 -15.48 -4.32
CA THR A 199 -16.84 -16.56 -5.19
C THR A 199 -15.37 -16.42 -5.52
N LEU A 200 -14.73 -17.55 -5.79
CA LEU A 200 -13.36 -17.64 -6.27
C LEU A 200 -13.35 -18.55 -7.50
N ASP A 201 -12.82 -18.04 -8.62
CA ASP A 201 -12.85 -18.70 -9.95
C ASP A 201 -14.27 -19.14 -10.37
N GLY A 202 -15.27 -18.32 -10.03
CA GLY A 202 -16.67 -18.55 -10.37
C GLY A 202 -17.42 -19.54 -9.46
N GLU A 203 -16.74 -20.13 -8.48
CA GLU A 203 -17.34 -21.07 -7.52
C GLU A 203 -17.49 -20.44 -6.14
N ALA A 204 -18.56 -20.76 -5.43
CA ALA A 204 -18.70 -20.41 -4.02
C ALA A 204 -17.63 -21.11 -3.17
N LEU A 205 -17.25 -20.50 -2.06
CA LEU A 205 -16.28 -21.12 -1.16
C LEU A 205 -16.90 -22.37 -0.50
N TYR A 206 -16.14 -23.45 -0.49
CA TYR A 206 -16.50 -24.68 0.22
C TYR A 206 -15.85 -24.68 1.60
N ASP A 207 -16.62 -24.83 2.67
CA ASP A 207 -16.22 -24.63 4.05
C ASP A 207 -14.90 -25.34 4.43
N GLU A 208 -14.77 -26.60 4.08
CA GLU A 208 -13.64 -27.46 4.46
C GLU A 208 -12.54 -27.55 3.39
N ARG A 209 -12.76 -27.01 2.19
CA ARG A 209 -11.74 -26.98 1.14
C ARG A 209 -10.60 -26.06 1.56
N LEU A 210 -9.36 -26.52 1.36
CA LEU A 210 -8.18 -25.72 1.57
C LEU A 210 -7.89 -24.87 0.32
N TYR A 211 -7.72 -23.57 0.57
CA TYR A 211 -7.33 -22.58 -0.41
C TYR A 211 -5.90 -22.11 -0.10
N THR A 212 -5.10 -21.91 -1.14
CA THR A 212 -3.78 -21.31 -1.06
C THR A 212 -3.90 -19.80 -1.20
N VAL A 213 -3.64 -19.09 -0.12
CA VAL A 213 -3.71 -17.62 -0.07
C VAL A 213 -2.34 -17.05 0.17
N ALA A 214 -1.91 -16.08 -0.62
CA ALA A 214 -0.65 -15.39 -0.39
C ALA A 214 -0.87 -13.99 0.18
N VAL A 215 0.06 -13.60 1.04
CA VAL A 215 0.15 -12.28 1.67
C VAL A 215 1.60 -11.83 1.75
N GLN A 216 1.83 -10.52 1.82
CA GLN A 216 3.15 -9.95 2.05
C GLN A 216 3.59 -10.20 3.52
N LYS A 217 4.90 -10.18 3.77
CA LYS A 217 5.51 -10.40 5.09
C LYS A 217 4.92 -9.52 6.19
N TYR A 218 4.66 -8.26 5.87
CA TYR A 218 4.04 -7.33 6.83
C TYR A 218 2.68 -7.86 7.33
N HIS A 219 1.82 -8.35 6.43
CA HIS A 219 0.52 -8.91 6.77
C HIS A 219 0.64 -10.30 7.43
N TYR A 220 1.62 -11.11 6.99
CA TYR A 220 1.94 -12.37 7.65
C TYR A 220 2.34 -12.18 9.12
N ASN A 221 3.14 -11.16 9.42
CA ASN A 221 3.54 -10.86 10.80
C ASN A 221 2.38 -10.29 11.66
N ASN A 222 1.29 -9.90 11.02
CA ASN A 222 0.13 -9.25 11.64
C ASN A 222 -1.20 -9.95 11.29
N LEU A 223 -1.19 -11.29 11.13
CA LEU A 223 -2.35 -12.08 10.69
C LEU A 223 -3.61 -11.79 11.52
N LYS A 224 -3.51 -11.81 12.85
CA LYS A 224 -4.69 -11.66 13.72
C LYS A 224 -5.32 -10.27 13.62
N PRO A 225 -4.57 -9.14 13.75
CA PRO A 225 -5.17 -7.81 13.66
C PRO A 225 -5.66 -7.44 12.27
N PHE A 226 -5.06 -7.98 11.19
CA PHE A 226 -5.40 -7.57 9.83
C PHE A 226 -6.31 -8.53 9.07
N LEU A 227 -6.27 -9.81 9.43
CA LEU A 227 -6.99 -10.87 8.71
C LEU A 227 -7.84 -11.76 9.63
N ASP A 228 -7.91 -11.46 10.91
CA ASP A 228 -8.64 -12.23 11.91
C ASP A 228 -8.36 -13.76 11.90
N ILE A 229 -7.13 -14.11 11.58
CA ILE A 229 -6.66 -15.51 11.64
C ILE A 229 -5.36 -15.59 12.45
N THR A 230 -5.19 -16.67 13.19
CA THR A 230 -3.97 -16.89 13.98
C THR A 230 -2.97 -17.75 13.23
N LEU A 231 -1.69 -17.63 13.60
CA LEU A 231 -0.64 -18.48 13.06
C LEU A 231 -0.93 -19.96 13.35
N GLU A 232 -1.41 -20.29 14.55
CA GLU A 232 -1.77 -21.64 14.94
C GLU A 232 -2.87 -22.24 14.05
N GLU A 233 -3.89 -21.46 13.71
CA GLU A 233 -4.96 -21.91 12.80
C GLU A 233 -4.41 -22.23 11.41
N VAL A 234 -3.52 -21.40 10.89
CA VAL A 234 -2.91 -21.62 9.57
C VAL A 234 -1.98 -22.84 9.59
N GLU A 235 -1.17 -23.01 10.62
CA GLU A 235 -0.24 -24.15 10.76
C GLU A 235 -0.96 -25.50 10.87
N LYS A 236 -2.15 -25.54 11.45
CA LYS A 236 -3.00 -26.74 11.47
C LYS A 236 -3.41 -27.19 10.06
N ASN A 237 -3.57 -26.27 9.13
CA ASN A 237 -3.96 -26.57 7.75
C ASN A 237 -2.76 -26.99 6.87
N GLY A 238 -1.54 -26.72 7.31
CA GLY A 238 -0.33 -27.13 6.62
C GLY A 238 0.83 -26.16 6.77
N LYS A 239 1.94 -26.51 6.14
CA LYS A 239 3.16 -25.70 6.23
C LYS A 239 3.00 -24.36 5.48
N ILE A 240 3.37 -23.29 6.15
CA ILE A 240 3.55 -21.99 5.54
C ILE A 240 4.80 -22.02 4.66
N ARG A 241 4.74 -21.37 3.49
CA ARG A 241 5.85 -21.33 2.55
C ARG A 241 6.19 -19.88 2.20
N VAL A 242 7.46 -19.56 2.15
CA VAL A 242 7.94 -18.34 1.49
C VAL A 242 7.99 -18.63 -0.01
N LEU A 243 7.19 -17.91 -0.79
CA LEU A 243 7.13 -18.05 -2.25
C LEU A 243 8.22 -17.24 -2.94
N SER A 244 8.47 -16.04 -2.42
CA SER A 244 9.57 -15.16 -2.82
C SER A 244 10.06 -14.35 -1.62
N THR A 245 11.33 -13.96 -1.66
CA THR A 245 11.91 -13.01 -0.70
C THR A 245 11.71 -11.56 -1.13
N SER A 246 11.28 -11.33 -2.37
CA SER A 246 11.04 -10.02 -2.98
C SER A 246 9.81 -10.09 -3.87
N ALA A 247 8.73 -9.42 -3.46
CA ALA A 247 7.54 -9.28 -4.30
C ALA A 247 7.82 -8.40 -5.53
N ARG A 248 8.66 -7.38 -5.37
CA ARG A 248 9.03 -6.46 -6.43
C ARG A 248 9.81 -7.15 -7.54
N ASP A 249 10.76 -8.03 -7.20
CA ASP A 249 11.53 -8.77 -8.22
C ASP A 249 10.62 -9.65 -9.07
N VAL A 250 9.61 -10.29 -8.48
CA VAL A 250 8.61 -11.10 -9.21
C VAL A 250 7.81 -10.22 -10.17
N VAL A 251 7.36 -9.04 -9.70
CA VAL A 251 6.63 -8.09 -10.53
C VAL A 251 7.52 -7.55 -11.66
N GLU A 252 8.79 -7.22 -11.36
CA GLU A 252 9.77 -6.77 -12.36
C GLU A 252 10.00 -7.82 -13.45
N GLU A 253 10.27 -9.07 -13.05
CA GLU A 253 10.50 -10.17 -13.98
C GLU A 253 9.29 -10.38 -14.91
N TYR A 254 8.08 -10.41 -14.33
CA TYR A 254 6.85 -10.55 -15.09
C TYR A 254 6.64 -9.40 -16.09
N LEU A 255 6.80 -8.15 -15.64
CA LEU A 255 6.65 -6.97 -16.49
C LEU A 255 7.69 -6.89 -17.61
N THR A 256 8.91 -7.36 -17.36
CA THR A 256 9.99 -7.36 -18.36
C THR A 256 9.66 -8.30 -19.52
N VAL A 257 9.03 -9.44 -19.23
CA VAL A 257 8.66 -10.44 -20.25
C VAL A 257 7.34 -10.10 -20.94
N ASN A 258 6.39 -9.47 -20.20
CA ASN A 258 5.05 -9.18 -20.69
C ASN A 258 4.90 -7.68 -20.98
N GLN A 259 4.70 -7.37 -22.25
CA GLN A 259 4.55 -6.01 -22.75
C GLN A 259 3.07 -5.71 -23.07
N HIS A 260 2.71 -4.42 -23.10
CA HIS A 260 1.38 -3.94 -23.50
C HIS A 260 0.23 -4.48 -22.64
N LEU A 261 0.53 -4.77 -21.38
CA LEU A 261 -0.50 -5.14 -20.41
C LEU A 261 -1.46 -3.97 -20.17
N SER A 262 -2.71 -4.32 -19.92
CA SER A 262 -3.76 -3.40 -19.46
C SER A 262 -4.57 -4.07 -18.38
N ARG A 263 -5.14 -3.26 -17.50
CA ARG A 263 -6.16 -3.69 -16.53
C ARG A 263 -7.21 -2.59 -16.41
N GLU A 264 -8.44 -3.01 -16.27
CA GLU A 264 -9.56 -2.15 -15.89
C GLU A 264 -10.08 -2.66 -14.56
N VAL A 265 -10.78 -1.82 -13.82
CA VAL A 265 -11.49 -2.24 -12.61
C VAL A 265 -12.62 -3.18 -13.05
N GLU A 266 -12.59 -4.43 -12.57
CA GLU A 266 -13.46 -5.51 -13.04
C GLU A 266 -14.69 -5.73 -12.14
N GLY A 267 -14.75 -5.05 -10.99
CA GLY A 267 -15.78 -5.26 -9.98
C GLY A 267 -15.52 -6.51 -9.14
N ARG A 268 -14.25 -6.81 -8.88
CA ARG A 268 -13.84 -7.91 -7.98
C ARG A 268 -14.36 -7.70 -6.57
N LEU A 269 -14.48 -6.43 -6.19
CA LEU A 269 -15.05 -6.00 -4.93
C LEU A 269 -16.10 -4.90 -5.18
N VAL A 270 -17.35 -5.24 -4.93
CA VAL A 270 -18.49 -4.32 -4.94
C VAL A 270 -19.00 -4.17 -3.51
N VAL A 271 -19.01 -2.93 -3.02
CA VAL A 271 -19.53 -2.59 -1.68
C VAL A 271 -20.85 -1.87 -1.86
N GLU A 272 -21.93 -2.46 -1.34
CA GLU A 272 -23.28 -1.91 -1.35
C GLU A 272 -23.61 -1.31 0.03
N ASP A 273 -24.36 -0.23 0.04
CA ASP A 273 -24.81 0.45 1.27
C ASP A 273 -25.97 -0.28 1.98
#